data_423cb4cd1a921bb72a8bc498f9d20e96
#
_entry.id   423cb4cd1a921bb72a8bc498f9d20e96
#
_cell.length_a   1.000
_cell.length_b   1.000
_cell.length_c   1.000
_cell.angle_alpha   90.00
_cell.angle_beta   90.00
_cell.angle_gamma   90.00
#
_symmetry.space_group_name_H-M   'P 1'
#
loop_
_entity.id
_entity.type
_entity.pdbx_description
1 polymer ?
#
loop_
_entity_poly.entity_id
_entity_poly.type
_entity_poly.pdbx_seq_one_letter_code
_entity_poly.pdbx_strand_id
1 'polypeptide(L)'
;MHQKQTAQPKYHSGVVAVIGPPNAGKSTLLNRYLNQKIAIVTPLPQTTRNRIQGIITGDDYQIIMLDTPGLHKAKETINKEMVRIALESLGEADIALFLADASAMTIAPKKVERRRNEYQGYLEKVRCPTVLALNKIDLLEPEQLLPIIDWYSSIHPFTAIVPMSALEGEGTDILLKELVTRLPEGPQYYPDDIPTDSTERFIVSELIREKIFLRTQQEIPYSTAVLIDSFQENEKGPVVIHATILVERGSQKGIIIGKNGKMLGDIRKAAVRDVEKLLGCKARLQLWVKVKKNWTANEQILRELGL
;
A
#
# COMPACT_ATOMS: atom_id res chain seq x y z
N MET A 1 -8.76 -42.43 -35.00
CA MET A 1 -7.75 -41.62 -34.35
C MET A 1 -8.44 -40.43 -33.72
N HIS A 2 -8.75 -40.48 -32.39
CA HIS A 2 -9.29 -39.35 -31.66
C HIS A 2 -8.12 -38.46 -31.24
N GLN A 3 -8.01 -37.30 -31.87
CA GLN A 3 -7.14 -36.24 -31.37
C GLN A 3 -7.66 -35.84 -29.98
N LYS A 4 -6.87 -36.12 -28.93
CA LYS A 4 -7.05 -35.46 -27.63
C LYS A 4 -6.85 -33.97 -27.86
N GLN A 5 -7.94 -33.21 -27.85
CA GLN A 5 -7.85 -31.78 -27.67
C GLN A 5 -7.19 -31.56 -26.30
N THR A 6 -5.93 -31.16 -26.29
CA THR A 6 -5.29 -30.60 -25.10
C THR A 6 -6.05 -29.33 -24.76
N ALA A 7 -6.84 -29.38 -23.70
CA ALA A 7 -7.49 -28.17 -23.16
C ALA A 7 -6.39 -27.13 -22.95
N GLN A 8 -6.52 -25.95 -23.53
CA GLN A 8 -5.64 -24.82 -23.23
C GLN A 8 -5.71 -24.57 -21.73
N PRO A 9 -4.59 -24.33 -21.05
CA PRO A 9 -4.63 -23.96 -19.64
C PRO A 9 -5.55 -22.76 -19.48
N LYS A 10 -6.50 -22.88 -18.54
CA LYS A 10 -7.46 -21.82 -18.25
C LYS A 10 -6.71 -20.69 -17.56
N TYR A 11 -6.82 -19.48 -18.11
CA TYR A 11 -6.22 -18.30 -17.53
C TYR A 11 -7.14 -17.74 -16.45
N HIS A 12 -6.57 -17.38 -15.29
CA HIS A 12 -7.29 -16.85 -14.14
C HIS A 12 -6.93 -15.38 -13.94
N SER A 13 -7.93 -14.52 -13.88
CA SER A 13 -7.68 -13.09 -13.65
C SER A 13 -8.76 -12.47 -12.79
N GLY A 14 -8.37 -11.49 -11.98
CA GLY A 14 -9.32 -10.78 -11.13
C GLY A 14 -8.66 -9.81 -10.16
N VAL A 15 -9.52 -9.16 -9.39
CA VAL A 15 -9.17 -8.09 -8.47
C VAL A 15 -9.08 -8.62 -7.04
N VAL A 16 -7.97 -8.36 -6.38
CA VAL A 16 -7.74 -8.68 -4.96
C VAL A 16 -7.62 -7.39 -4.16
N ALA A 17 -8.62 -7.06 -3.33
CA ALA A 17 -8.53 -5.91 -2.44
C ALA A 17 -7.82 -6.29 -1.15
N VAL A 18 -6.69 -5.65 -0.88
CA VAL A 18 -5.91 -5.85 0.36
C VAL A 18 -6.41 -4.88 1.42
N ILE A 19 -7.06 -5.41 2.43
CA ILE A 19 -7.58 -4.65 3.57
C ILE A 19 -6.93 -5.10 4.88
N GLY A 20 -7.05 -4.31 5.90
CA GLY A 20 -6.51 -4.64 7.23
C GLY A 20 -6.05 -3.41 7.99
N PRO A 21 -5.61 -3.58 9.25
CA PRO A 21 -5.18 -2.47 10.09
C PRO A 21 -3.95 -1.74 9.49
N PRO A 22 -3.70 -0.50 9.93
CA PRO A 22 -2.44 0.19 9.63
C PRO A 22 -1.24 -0.64 10.09
N ASN A 23 -0.14 -0.58 9.34
CA ASN A 23 1.12 -1.29 9.61
C ASN A 23 1.03 -2.83 9.61
N ALA A 24 -0.03 -3.41 9.09
CA ALA A 24 -0.12 -4.86 8.90
C ALA A 24 0.84 -5.40 7.83
N GLY A 25 1.41 -4.54 6.96
CA GLY A 25 2.36 -4.90 5.91
C GLY A 25 1.78 -5.00 4.50
N LYS A 26 0.62 -4.37 4.25
CA LYS A 26 -0.08 -4.39 2.96
C LYS A 26 0.82 -3.93 1.80
N SER A 27 1.38 -2.72 1.90
CA SER A 27 2.29 -2.15 0.91
C SER A 27 3.60 -2.93 0.78
N THR A 28 4.07 -3.57 1.87
CA THR A 28 5.25 -4.45 1.84
C THR A 28 4.98 -5.69 1.00
N LEU A 29 3.81 -6.31 1.18
CA LEU A 29 3.38 -7.47 0.41
C LEU A 29 3.25 -7.15 -1.08
N LEU A 30 2.61 -6.01 -1.41
CA LEU A 30 2.48 -5.55 -2.78
C LEU A 30 3.85 -5.37 -3.45
N ASN A 31 4.77 -4.61 -2.82
CA ASN A 31 6.12 -4.40 -3.34
C ASN A 31 6.91 -5.71 -3.51
N ARG A 32 6.69 -6.68 -2.61
CA ARG A 32 7.33 -8.00 -2.71
C ARG A 32 6.87 -8.75 -3.96
N TYR A 33 5.58 -8.84 -4.21
CA TYR A 33 5.07 -9.53 -5.39
C TYR A 33 5.47 -8.84 -6.69
N LEU A 34 5.54 -7.51 -6.70
CA LEU A 34 6.00 -6.75 -7.88
C LEU A 34 7.53 -6.75 -8.05
N ASN A 35 8.28 -7.23 -7.05
CA ASN A 35 9.74 -7.11 -6.99
C ASN A 35 10.23 -5.67 -7.29
N GLN A 36 9.39 -4.69 -6.98
CA GLN A 36 9.61 -3.27 -7.25
C GLN A 36 8.95 -2.42 -6.17
N LYS A 37 9.55 -1.28 -5.85
CA LYS A 37 9.01 -0.33 -4.87
C LYS A 37 8.03 0.64 -5.52
N ILE A 38 6.77 0.26 -5.55
CA ILE A 38 5.66 1.08 -6.06
C ILE A 38 4.93 1.77 -4.89
N ALA A 39 4.64 1.03 -3.82
CA ALA A 39 4.00 1.56 -2.63
C ALA A 39 5.03 1.95 -1.57
N ILE A 40 4.79 3.05 -0.87
CA ILE A 40 5.68 3.49 0.21
C ILE A 40 5.46 2.69 1.49
N VAL A 41 6.54 2.45 2.22
CA VAL A 41 6.54 1.67 3.46
C VAL A 41 7.21 2.45 4.57
N THR A 42 6.49 2.69 5.67
CA THR A 42 7.05 3.32 6.87
C THR A 42 6.57 2.61 8.13
N PRO A 43 7.28 2.73 9.27
CA PRO A 43 6.81 2.19 10.55
C PRO A 43 5.62 2.98 11.13
N LEU A 44 5.29 4.15 10.58
CA LEU A 44 4.20 4.99 11.05
C LEU A 44 2.84 4.52 10.48
N PRO A 45 1.75 4.61 11.23
CA PRO A 45 0.42 4.28 10.71
C PRO A 45 -0.03 5.30 9.65
N GLN A 46 -1.03 4.92 8.83
CA GLN A 46 -1.63 5.78 7.80
C GLN A 46 -0.62 6.26 6.73
N THR A 47 0.33 5.41 6.38
CA THR A 47 1.32 5.70 5.33
C THR A 47 0.65 5.76 3.96
N THR A 48 -0.11 4.75 3.58
CA THR A 48 -0.90 4.69 2.35
C THR A 48 -2.16 5.53 2.51
N ARG A 49 -2.38 6.48 1.61
CA ARG A 49 -3.58 7.35 1.59
C ARG A 49 -4.46 7.05 0.40
N ASN A 50 -3.88 6.77 -0.74
CA ASN A 50 -4.54 6.47 -1.99
C ASN A 50 -4.58 4.96 -2.22
N ARG A 51 -5.50 4.49 -3.03
CA ARG A 51 -5.45 3.13 -3.58
C ARG A 51 -4.27 3.02 -4.54
N ILE A 52 -3.41 2.03 -4.32
CA ILE A 52 -2.31 1.71 -5.23
C ILE A 52 -2.63 0.38 -5.88
N GLN A 53 -2.61 0.34 -7.20
CA GLN A 53 -2.85 -0.86 -7.98
C GLN A 53 -1.53 -1.48 -8.39
N GLY A 54 -1.33 -2.75 -8.03
CA GLY A 54 -0.24 -3.58 -8.53
C GLY A 54 -0.76 -4.69 -9.41
N ILE A 55 -0.06 -4.98 -10.48
CA ILE A 55 -0.42 -5.99 -11.47
C ILE A 55 0.61 -7.12 -11.37
N ILE A 56 0.15 -8.29 -10.91
CA ILE A 56 1.00 -9.47 -10.70
C ILE A 56 0.63 -10.48 -11.77
N THR A 57 1.52 -10.67 -12.74
CA THR A 57 1.31 -11.57 -13.88
C THR A 57 2.16 -12.82 -13.73
N GLY A 58 1.55 -13.98 -13.96
CA GLY A 58 2.20 -15.28 -14.08
C GLY A 58 1.78 -15.96 -15.38
N ASP A 59 2.26 -17.19 -15.60
CA ASP A 59 2.05 -17.91 -16.87
C ASP A 59 0.56 -18.17 -17.17
N ASP A 60 -0.26 -18.39 -16.14
CA ASP A 60 -1.68 -18.75 -16.23
C ASP A 60 -2.59 -17.86 -15.39
N TYR A 61 -2.09 -16.74 -14.84
CA TYR A 61 -2.89 -15.83 -14.04
C TYR A 61 -2.45 -14.37 -14.13
N GLN A 62 -3.39 -13.47 -13.81
CA GLN A 62 -3.11 -12.07 -13.53
C GLN A 62 -3.94 -11.58 -12.34
N ILE A 63 -3.27 -11.09 -11.29
CA ILE A 63 -3.89 -10.48 -10.12
C ILE A 63 -3.77 -8.97 -10.21
N ILE A 64 -4.90 -8.27 -10.15
CA ILE A 64 -4.94 -6.84 -9.92
C ILE A 64 -5.06 -6.64 -8.41
N MET A 65 -3.93 -6.38 -7.74
CA MET A 65 -3.87 -6.21 -6.30
C MET A 65 -4.04 -4.74 -5.92
N LEU A 66 -5.09 -4.44 -5.14
CA LEU A 66 -5.39 -3.09 -4.67
C LEU A 66 -4.87 -2.92 -3.24
N ASP A 67 -3.71 -2.24 -3.07
CA ASP A 67 -3.25 -1.79 -1.75
C ASP A 67 -4.08 -0.61 -1.29
N THR A 68 -4.79 -0.78 -0.19
CA THR A 68 -5.71 0.23 0.34
C THR A 68 -5.17 0.88 1.61
N PRO A 69 -5.63 2.10 1.92
CA PRO A 69 -5.39 2.70 3.22
C PRO A 69 -5.82 1.77 4.36
N GLY A 70 -5.08 1.80 5.47
CA GLY A 70 -5.40 0.96 6.62
C GLY A 70 -6.76 1.31 7.23
N LEU A 71 -7.56 0.29 7.54
CA LEU A 71 -8.84 0.45 8.22
C LEU A 71 -8.65 0.96 9.64
N HIS A 72 -9.25 2.09 9.97
CA HIS A 72 -9.21 2.73 11.28
C HIS A 72 -10.42 3.64 11.51
N LYS A 73 -10.68 3.98 12.77
CA LYS A 73 -11.76 4.94 13.09
C LYS A 73 -11.40 6.33 12.56
N ALA A 74 -12.19 6.81 11.59
CA ALA A 74 -11.97 8.09 10.94
C ALA A 74 -12.66 9.24 11.72
N LYS A 75 -11.88 10.24 12.15
CA LYS A 75 -12.40 11.46 12.77
C LYS A 75 -12.27 12.67 11.85
N GLU A 76 -11.19 12.77 11.10
CA GLU A 76 -10.86 13.87 10.19
C GLU A 76 -11.30 13.58 8.75
N THR A 77 -11.50 14.62 7.94
CA THR A 77 -11.97 14.51 6.55
C THR A 77 -11.08 13.59 5.73
N ILE A 78 -9.77 13.80 5.74
CA ILE A 78 -8.82 12.95 5.01
C ILE A 78 -8.91 11.47 5.45
N ASN A 79 -9.11 11.21 6.73
CA ASN A 79 -9.24 9.85 7.25
C ASN A 79 -10.55 9.19 6.82
N LYS A 80 -11.65 9.97 6.66
CA LYS A 80 -12.91 9.47 6.12
C LYS A 80 -12.76 9.06 4.66
N GLU A 81 -12.06 9.87 3.86
CA GLU A 81 -11.75 9.55 2.46
C GLU A 81 -10.91 8.27 2.35
N MET A 82 -9.88 8.10 3.17
CA MET A 82 -9.07 6.87 3.21
C MET A 82 -9.92 5.62 3.49
N VAL A 83 -10.85 5.68 4.45
CA VAL A 83 -11.76 4.57 4.75
C VAL A 83 -12.76 4.34 3.59
N ARG A 84 -13.26 5.41 2.96
CA ARG A 84 -14.14 5.31 1.79
C ARG A 84 -13.44 4.58 0.64
N ILE A 85 -12.20 4.97 0.30
CA ILE A 85 -11.38 4.32 -0.73
C ILE A 85 -11.20 2.82 -0.44
N ALA A 86 -10.91 2.46 0.81
CA ALA A 86 -10.76 1.06 1.20
C ALA A 86 -12.06 0.25 1.04
N LEU A 87 -13.21 0.84 1.38
CA LEU A 87 -14.51 0.19 1.24
C LEU A 87 -14.97 0.10 -0.23
N GLU A 88 -14.70 1.11 -1.04
CA GLU A 88 -14.99 1.08 -2.49
C GLU A 88 -14.17 -0.01 -3.19
N SER A 89 -12.90 -0.17 -2.83
CA SER A 89 -12.07 -1.24 -3.37
C SER A 89 -12.62 -2.63 -3.08
N LEU A 90 -13.33 -2.83 -1.96
CA LEU A 90 -14.03 -4.09 -1.67
C LEU A 90 -15.22 -4.35 -2.60
N GLY A 91 -15.88 -3.29 -3.09
CA GLY A 91 -17.00 -3.43 -4.03
C GLY A 91 -16.58 -3.90 -5.43
N GLU A 92 -15.32 -3.70 -5.79
CA GLU A 92 -14.74 -4.09 -7.07
C GLU A 92 -14.02 -5.45 -7.02
N ALA A 93 -13.82 -6.02 -5.82
CA ALA A 93 -12.95 -7.17 -5.61
C ALA A 93 -13.63 -8.51 -5.85
N ASP A 94 -12.93 -9.40 -6.53
CA ASP A 94 -13.26 -10.83 -6.63
C ASP A 94 -12.84 -11.59 -5.35
N ILE A 95 -11.78 -11.12 -4.68
CA ILE A 95 -11.27 -11.67 -3.42
C ILE A 95 -10.89 -10.52 -2.49
N ALA A 96 -11.29 -10.62 -1.22
CA ALA A 96 -10.76 -9.77 -0.16
C ALA A 96 -9.61 -10.47 0.55
N LEU A 97 -8.46 -9.81 0.61
CA LEU A 97 -7.31 -10.26 1.39
C LEU A 97 -7.22 -9.42 2.67
N PHE A 98 -7.63 -10.02 3.79
CA PHE A 98 -7.48 -9.39 5.10
C PHE A 98 -6.07 -9.67 5.64
N LEU A 99 -5.23 -8.63 5.67
CA LEU A 99 -3.87 -8.72 6.18
C LEU A 99 -3.82 -8.27 7.63
N ALA A 100 -3.40 -9.16 8.53
CA ALA A 100 -3.28 -8.90 9.96
C ALA A 100 -1.83 -9.05 10.44
N ASP A 101 -1.44 -8.23 11.41
CA ASP A 101 -0.15 -8.33 12.10
C ASP A 101 -0.28 -9.38 13.22
N ALA A 102 0.27 -10.57 12.99
CA ALA A 102 0.22 -11.67 13.95
C ALA A 102 0.99 -11.33 15.24
N SER A 103 2.10 -10.61 15.15
CA SER A 103 2.89 -10.21 16.32
C SER A 103 2.14 -9.26 17.27
N ALA A 104 1.14 -8.54 16.75
CA ALA A 104 0.34 -7.64 17.57
C ALA A 104 -0.45 -8.37 18.67
N MET A 105 -0.80 -9.66 18.46
CA MET A 105 -1.49 -10.49 19.45
C MET A 105 -0.61 -10.82 20.65
N THR A 106 0.70 -10.97 20.47
CA THR A 106 1.66 -11.25 21.54
C THR A 106 2.12 -9.98 22.24
N ILE A 107 2.34 -8.89 21.47
CA ILE A 107 2.84 -7.61 22.00
C ILE A 107 1.75 -6.82 22.72
N ALA A 108 0.52 -6.81 22.19
CA ALA A 108 -0.56 -5.98 22.70
C ALA A 108 -1.94 -6.66 22.58
N PRO A 109 -2.17 -7.84 23.18
CA PRO A 109 -3.39 -8.64 23.00
C PRO A 109 -4.68 -7.87 23.37
N LYS A 110 -4.66 -7.11 24.48
CA LYS A 110 -5.80 -6.26 24.88
C LYS A 110 -6.17 -5.20 23.86
N LYS A 111 -5.19 -4.69 23.12
CA LYS A 111 -5.43 -3.70 22.05
C LYS A 111 -6.07 -4.35 20.83
N VAL A 112 -5.65 -5.55 20.49
CA VAL A 112 -6.25 -6.34 19.39
C VAL A 112 -7.67 -6.77 19.76
N GLU A 113 -7.91 -7.27 20.98
CA GLU A 113 -9.26 -7.63 21.43
C GLU A 113 -10.25 -6.46 21.38
N ARG A 114 -9.82 -5.25 21.76
CA ARG A 114 -10.67 -4.04 21.65
C ARG A 114 -11.05 -3.71 20.21
N ARG A 115 -10.32 -4.19 19.21
CA ARG A 115 -10.60 -4.00 17.79
C ARG A 115 -11.44 -5.12 17.17
N ARG A 116 -11.77 -6.16 17.93
CA ARG A 116 -12.54 -7.30 17.45
C ARG A 116 -13.82 -6.87 16.73
N ASN A 117 -14.65 -6.07 17.40
CA ASN A 117 -15.90 -5.56 16.81
C ASN A 117 -15.65 -4.66 15.59
N GLU A 118 -14.54 -3.93 15.57
CA GLU A 118 -14.15 -3.11 14.43
C GLU A 118 -13.81 -3.99 13.21
N TYR A 119 -13.01 -5.03 13.41
CA TYR A 119 -12.68 -5.98 12.35
C TYR A 119 -13.91 -6.72 11.83
N GLN A 120 -14.77 -7.21 12.73
CA GLN A 120 -16.04 -7.82 12.35
C GLN A 120 -16.90 -6.87 11.52
N GLY A 121 -17.07 -5.62 11.94
CA GLY A 121 -17.86 -4.62 11.23
C GLY A 121 -17.31 -4.25 9.83
N TYR A 122 -16.02 -4.41 9.58
CA TYR A 122 -15.46 -4.29 8.23
C TYR A 122 -15.66 -5.57 7.41
N LEU A 123 -15.42 -6.73 8.00
CA LEU A 123 -15.54 -8.03 7.33
C LEU A 123 -17.00 -8.38 6.97
N GLU A 124 -17.97 -7.93 7.74
CA GLU A 124 -19.40 -8.06 7.44
C GLU A 124 -19.82 -7.33 6.15
N LYS A 125 -19.05 -6.32 5.72
CA LYS A 125 -19.32 -5.57 4.48
C LYS A 125 -18.75 -6.26 3.24
N VAL A 126 -17.88 -7.25 3.43
CA VAL A 126 -17.25 -7.99 2.34
C VAL A 126 -18.27 -8.95 1.72
N ARG A 127 -18.37 -8.97 0.39
CA ARG A 127 -19.31 -9.80 -0.36
C ARG A 127 -18.66 -10.92 -1.17
N CYS A 128 -17.32 -10.91 -1.23
CA CYS A 128 -16.52 -11.90 -1.95
C CYS A 128 -15.78 -12.84 -0.98
N PRO A 129 -15.21 -13.95 -1.46
CA PRO A 129 -14.36 -14.82 -0.66
C PRO A 129 -13.27 -14.03 0.05
N THR A 130 -13.06 -14.31 1.34
CA THR A 130 -12.09 -13.61 2.16
C THR A 130 -10.98 -14.55 2.60
N VAL A 131 -9.75 -14.20 2.24
CA VAL A 131 -8.52 -14.87 2.68
C VAL A 131 -7.88 -14.07 3.80
N LEU A 132 -7.46 -14.73 4.87
CA LEU A 132 -6.67 -14.13 5.95
C LEU A 132 -5.18 -14.40 5.73
N ALA A 133 -4.36 -13.35 5.66
CA ALA A 133 -2.92 -13.44 5.76
C ALA A 133 -2.46 -12.98 7.15
N LEU A 134 -1.90 -13.89 7.93
CA LEU A 134 -1.28 -13.59 9.22
C LEU A 134 0.18 -13.25 8.99
N ASN A 135 0.45 -11.94 8.87
CA ASN A 135 1.77 -11.42 8.54
C ASN A 135 2.67 -11.22 9.78
N LYS A 136 3.97 -11.14 9.54
CA LYS A 136 5.04 -10.94 10.54
C LYS A 136 5.24 -12.16 11.45
N ILE A 137 5.10 -13.35 10.90
CA ILE A 137 5.40 -14.59 11.65
C ILE A 137 6.88 -14.69 12.01
N ASP A 138 7.76 -14.00 11.29
CA ASP A 138 9.19 -13.83 11.61
C ASP A 138 9.45 -13.23 13.00
N LEU A 139 8.43 -12.62 13.63
CA LEU A 139 8.47 -12.05 14.98
C LEU A 139 7.81 -12.95 16.04
N LEU A 140 7.47 -14.19 15.70
CA LEU A 140 6.73 -15.12 16.55
C LEU A 140 7.51 -16.40 16.80
N GLU A 141 7.29 -16.98 17.97
CA GLU A 141 7.63 -18.39 18.23
C GLU A 141 6.52 -19.29 17.62
N PRO A 142 6.87 -20.48 17.09
CA PRO A 142 5.91 -21.36 16.41
C PRO A 142 4.66 -21.70 17.24
N GLU A 143 4.81 -21.85 18.56
CA GLU A 143 3.72 -22.21 19.48
C GLU A 143 2.68 -21.10 19.63
N GLN A 144 3.04 -19.86 19.30
CA GLN A 144 2.15 -18.70 19.40
C GLN A 144 1.15 -18.63 18.24
N LEU A 145 1.41 -19.34 17.14
CA LEU A 145 0.65 -19.18 15.89
C LEU A 145 -0.76 -19.78 16.00
N LEU A 146 -0.91 -20.98 16.54
CA LEU A 146 -2.20 -21.66 16.64
C LEU A 146 -3.26 -20.85 17.41
N PRO A 147 -2.98 -20.33 18.62
CA PRO A 147 -3.92 -19.46 19.33
C PRO A 147 -4.33 -18.21 18.56
N ILE A 148 -3.43 -17.66 17.74
CA ILE A 148 -3.71 -16.50 16.89
C ILE A 148 -4.67 -16.89 15.76
N ILE A 149 -4.42 -18.01 15.11
CA ILE A 149 -5.32 -18.56 14.06
C ILE A 149 -6.72 -18.77 14.63
N ASP A 150 -6.85 -19.42 15.79
CA ASP A 150 -8.13 -19.68 16.44
C ASP A 150 -8.88 -18.39 16.75
N TRP A 151 -8.18 -17.38 17.26
CA TRP A 151 -8.80 -16.09 17.55
C TRP A 151 -9.36 -15.42 16.28
N TYR A 152 -8.58 -15.37 15.19
CA TYR A 152 -9.07 -14.78 13.93
C TYR A 152 -10.20 -15.59 13.30
N SER A 153 -10.13 -16.93 13.36
CA SER A 153 -11.19 -17.83 12.88
C SER A 153 -12.53 -17.59 13.60
N SER A 154 -12.50 -17.13 14.85
CA SER A 154 -13.70 -16.79 15.63
C SER A 154 -14.33 -15.45 15.23
N ILE A 155 -13.65 -14.63 14.41
CA ILE A 155 -14.14 -13.33 13.97
C ILE A 155 -14.93 -13.43 12.66
N HIS A 156 -14.43 -14.25 11.72
CA HIS A 156 -15.01 -14.34 10.38
C HIS A 156 -14.68 -15.71 9.76
N PRO A 157 -15.59 -16.29 8.96
CA PRO A 157 -15.33 -17.55 8.25
C PRO A 157 -14.45 -17.31 7.03
N PHE A 158 -13.13 -17.19 7.25
CA PHE A 158 -12.16 -17.05 6.17
C PHE A 158 -12.11 -18.32 5.30
N THR A 159 -12.01 -18.15 3.99
CA THR A 159 -11.88 -19.27 3.04
C THR A 159 -10.51 -19.93 3.08
N ALA A 160 -9.50 -19.20 3.52
CA ALA A 160 -8.15 -19.70 3.83
C ALA A 160 -7.48 -18.80 4.86
N ILE A 161 -6.56 -19.37 5.64
CA ILE A 161 -5.71 -18.66 6.59
C ILE A 161 -4.27 -19.02 6.27
N VAL A 162 -3.47 -18.02 5.91
CA VAL A 162 -2.07 -18.21 5.49
C VAL A 162 -1.14 -17.43 6.41
N PRO A 163 -0.39 -18.11 7.29
CA PRO A 163 0.71 -17.48 8.01
C PRO A 163 1.85 -17.14 7.06
N MET A 164 2.40 -15.93 7.19
CA MET A 164 3.44 -15.45 6.28
C MET A 164 4.30 -14.33 6.87
N SER A 165 5.44 -14.06 6.26
CA SER A 165 6.22 -12.84 6.41
C SER A 165 6.38 -12.13 5.07
N ALA A 166 5.73 -10.98 4.91
CA ALA A 166 5.91 -10.16 3.71
C ALA A 166 7.34 -9.60 3.61
N LEU A 167 8.03 -9.43 4.72
CA LEU A 167 9.40 -8.92 4.76
C LEU A 167 10.40 -10.00 4.33
N GLU A 168 10.31 -11.20 4.89
CA GLU A 168 11.26 -12.29 4.62
C GLU A 168 10.85 -13.13 3.39
N GLY A 169 9.57 -13.15 3.05
CA GLY A 169 9.00 -13.89 1.92
C GLY A 169 8.45 -15.25 2.28
N GLU A 170 8.58 -15.67 3.52
CA GLU A 170 8.03 -16.93 3.99
C GLU A 170 6.51 -16.96 3.82
N GLY A 171 5.96 -18.04 3.25
CA GLY A 171 4.54 -18.24 3.03
C GLY A 171 3.89 -17.37 1.95
N THR A 172 4.63 -16.45 1.31
CA THR A 172 4.07 -15.57 0.28
C THR A 172 3.70 -16.30 -1.00
N ASP A 173 4.42 -17.36 -1.36
CA ASP A 173 4.11 -18.27 -2.47
C ASP A 173 2.86 -19.10 -2.20
N ILE A 174 2.64 -19.53 -0.95
CA ILE A 174 1.42 -20.21 -0.52
C ILE A 174 0.22 -19.26 -0.65
N LEU A 175 0.36 -18.03 -0.14
CA LEU A 175 -0.69 -17.01 -0.28
C LEU A 175 -1.03 -16.74 -1.74
N LEU A 176 -0.02 -16.61 -2.60
CA LEU A 176 -0.23 -16.39 -4.03
C LEU A 176 -1.05 -17.52 -4.66
N LYS A 177 -0.70 -18.79 -4.39
CA LYS A 177 -1.46 -19.96 -4.86
C LYS A 177 -2.90 -19.96 -4.35
N GLU A 178 -3.11 -19.65 -3.07
CA GLU A 178 -4.45 -19.54 -2.48
C GLU A 178 -5.30 -18.45 -3.14
N LEU A 179 -4.70 -17.34 -3.53
CA LEU A 179 -5.39 -16.29 -4.28
C LEU A 179 -5.71 -16.75 -5.70
N VAL A 180 -4.71 -17.25 -6.45
CA VAL A 180 -4.89 -17.70 -7.85
C VAL A 180 -5.97 -18.76 -7.98
N THR A 181 -6.02 -19.76 -7.08
CA THR A 181 -7.03 -20.84 -7.12
C THR A 181 -8.47 -20.36 -6.91
N ARG A 182 -8.65 -19.14 -6.39
CA ARG A 182 -9.97 -18.53 -6.13
C ARG A 182 -10.36 -17.45 -7.12
N LEU A 183 -9.43 -17.06 -8.00
CA LEU A 183 -9.75 -16.11 -9.06
C LEU A 183 -10.72 -16.74 -10.08
N PRO A 184 -11.62 -15.95 -10.66
CA PRO A 184 -12.42 -16.41 -11.79
C PRO A 184 -11.56 -16.72 -13.01
N GLU A 185 -12.07 -17.58 -13.90
CA GLU A 185 -11.54 -17.71 -15.25
C GLU A 185 -11.82 -16.39 -16.00
N GLY A 186 -10.80 -15.82 -16.61
CA GLY A 186 -10.91 -14.52 -17.29
C GLY A 186 -9.73 -14.24 -18.21
N PRO A 187 -9.83 -13.21 -19.05
CA PRO A 187 -8.73 -12.79 -19.92
C PRO A 187 -7.65 -12.06 -19.12
N GLN A 188 -6.47 -11.97 -19.69
CA GLN A 188 -5.45 -11.04 -19.23
C GLN A 188 -5.91 -9.60 -19.47
N TYR A 189 -5.84 -8.74 -18.44
CA TYR A 189 -6.29 -7.33 -18.51
C TYR A 189 -5.19 -6.37 -18.93
N TYR A 190 -3.94 -6.66 -18.55
CA TYR A 190 -2.77 -5.79 -18.77
C TYR A 190 -1.64 -6.57 -19.45
N PRO A 191 -0.80 -5.93 -20.27
CA PRO A 191 0.46 -6.49 -20.76
C PRO A 191 1.35 -6.97 -19.60
N ASP A 192 2.21 -7.96 -19.88
CA ASP A 192 3.04 -8.63 -18.86
C ASP A 192 4.07 -7.71 -18.19
N ASP A 193 4.51 -6.69 -18.90
CA ASP A 193 5.56 -5.75 -18.49
C ASP A 193 5.03 -4.57 -17.66
N ILE A 194 3.71 -4.47 -17.44
CA ILE A 194 3.10 -3.38 -16.66
C ILE A 194 2.90 -3.82 -15.21
N PRO A 195 3.72 -3.34 -14.25
CA PRO A 195 3.59 -3.70 -12.84
C PRO A 195 2.51 -2.87 -12.10
N THR A 196 2.07 -1.75 -12.65
CA THR A 196 1.08 -0.84 -12.04
C THR A 196 0.48 0.09 -13.08
N ASP A 197 -0.74 0.55 -12.84
CA ASP A 197 -1.38 1.62 -13.62
C ASP A 197 -1.08 3.02 -13.07
N SER A 198 -0.40 3.09 -11.93
CA SER A 198 -0.03 4.36 -11.30
C SER A 198 1.01 5.11 -12.14
N THR A 199 0.79 6.40 -12.33
CA THR A 199 1.75 7.23 -13.07
C THR A 199 3.07 7.37 -12.30
N GLU A 200 4.19 7.49 -13.02
CA GLU A 200 5.50 7.74 -12.40
C GLU A 200 5.48 9.01 -11.53
N ARG A 201 4.74 10.04 -11.95
CA ARG A 201 4.55 11.26 -11.16
C ARG A 201 3.96 10.97 -9.79
N PHE A 202 2.94 10.13 -9.73
CA PHE A 202 2.32 9.74 -8.47
C PHE A 202 3.31 8.95 -7.60
N ILE A 203 3.97 7.95 -8.15
CA ILE A 203 4.95 7.13 -7.40
C ILE A 203 6.10 8.01 -6.87
N VAL A 204 6.63 8.94 -7.69
CA VAL A 204 7.68 9.88 -7.26
C VAL A 204 7.19 10.78 -6.13
N SER A 205 5.95 11.28 -6.18
CA SER A 205 5.38 12.10 -5.09
C SER A 205 5.32 11.30 -3.79
N GLU A 206 4.93 10.03 -3.85
CA GLU A 206 4.88 9.13 -2.70
C GLU A 206 6.30 8.80 -2.17
N LEU A 207 7.27 8.56 -3.04
CA LEU A 207 8.66 8.34 -2.63
C LEU A 207 9.22 9.55 -1.86
N ILE A 208 8.91 10.77 -2.29
CA ILE A 208 9.30 11.99 -1.56
C ILE A 208 8.57 12.04 -0.21
N ARG A 209 7.25 11.75 -0.18
CA ARG A 209 6.44 11.74 1.03
C ARG A 209 6.95 10.70 2.04
N GLU A 210 7.39 9.52 1.60
CA GLU A 210 8.03 8.53 2.46
C GLU A 210 9.26 9.11 3.18
N LYS A 211 10.11 9.86 2.46
CA LYS A 211 11.33 10.43 3.08
C LYS A 211 10.99 11.50 4.12
N ILE A 212 9.87 12.19 3.96
CA ILE A 212 9.35 13.11 4.97
C ILE A 212 8.88 12.31 6.19
N PHE A 213 8.07 11.25 6.00
CA PHE A 213 7.61 10.36 7.06
C PHE A 213 8.75 9.79 7.90
N LEU A 214 9.81 9.31 7.25
CA LEU A 214 10.96 8.69 7.92
C LEU A 214 11.85 9.68 8.68
N ARG A 215 11.73 11.00 8.41
CA ARG A 215 12.60 12.03 8.99
C ARG A 215 11.90 13.04 9.87
N THR A 216 10.58 12.99 9.93
CA THR A 216 9.77 13.88 10.77
C THR A 216 8.94 13.07 11.75
N GLN A 217 8.42 13.72 12.78
CA GLN A 217 7.69 13.10 13.86
C GLN A 217 6.39 13.86 14.17
N GLN A 218 5.62 13.36 15.12
CA GLN A 218 4.36 13.94 15.58
C GLN A 218 3.34 14.08 14.43
N GLU A 219 2.76 15.27 14.24
CA GLU A 219 1.73 15.53 13.24
C GLU A 219 2.28 15.84 11.83
N ILE A 220 3.56 16.14 11.69
CA ILE A 220 4.14 16.60 10.41
C ILE A 220 3.95 15.59 9.28
N PRO A 221 4.23 14.28 9.46
CA PRO A 221 3.96 13.27 8.42
C PRO A 221 2.54 13.32 7.91
N TYR A 222 1.58 13.50 8.81
CA TYR A 222 0.14 13.45 8.52
C TYR A 222 -0.40 14.71 7.86
N SER A 223 0.21 15.86 8.15
CA SER A 223 -0.16 17.18 7.61
C SER A 223 0.64 17.60 6.36
N THR A 224 1.33 16.64 5.72
CA THR A 224 2.18 16.88 4.54
C THR A 224 1.65 16.16 3.32
N ALA A 225 1.63 16.85 2.17
CA ALA A 225 1.40 16.24 0.86
C ALA A 225 2.49 16.70 -0.12
N VAL A 226 2.64 15.98 -1.23
CA VAL A 226 3.62 16.28 -2.28
C VAL A 226 2.91 16.34 -3.62
N LEU A 227 3.09 17.45 -4.32
CA LEU A 227 2.61 17.67 -5.69
C LEU A 227 3.80 17.73 -6.63
N ILE A 228 3.72 17.05 -7.76
CA ILE A 228 4.71 17.16 -8.83
C ILE A 228 4.28 18.29 -9.75
N ASP A 229 5.01 19.41 -9.69
CA ASP A 229 4.74 20.60 -10.51
C ASP A 229 5.17 20.39 -11.95
N SER A 230 6.35 19.80 -12.18
CA SER A 230 6.83 19.45 -13.50
C SER A 230 7.69 18.18 -13.49
N PHE A 231 7.67 17.48 -14.62
CA PHE A 231 8.41 16.25 -14.85
C PHE A 231 8.92 16.32 -16.29
N GLN A 232 10.21 16.58 -16.47
CA GLN A 232 10.83 16.83 -17.76
C GLN A 232 11.86 15.76 -18.07
N GLU A 233 11.59 14.97 -19.07
CA GLU A 233 12.53 14.01 -19.62
C GLU A 233 13.47 14.72 -20.59
N ASN A 234 14.77 14.41 -20.51
CA ASN A 234 15.78 14.95 -21.40
C ASN A 234 16.47 13.79 -22.13
N GLU A 235 16.50 13.83 -23.44
CA GLU A 235 17.09 12.77 -24.28
C GLU A 235 18.55 12.41 -23.91
N LYS A 236 19.34 13.39 -23.46
CA LYS A 236 20.77 13.23 -23.14
C LYS A 236 21.16 13.67 -21.74
N GLY A 237 20.19 13.80 -20.82
CA GLY A 237 20.43 14.33 -19.48
C GLY A 237 19.57 13.67 -18.41
N PRO A 238 19.74 14.08 -17.15
CA PRO A 238 18.89 13.60 -16.08
C PRO A 238 17.45 14.07 -16.27
N VAL A 239 16.49 13.25 -15.84
CA VAL A 239 15.11 13.68 -15.67
C VAL A 239 15.06 14.78 -14.61
N VAL A 240 14.42 15.92 -14.93
CA VAL A 240 14.29 17.07 -14.01
C VAL A 240 12.88 17.11 -13.45
N ILE A 241 12.78 16.99 -12.12
CA ILE A 241 11.51 16.91 -11.39
C ILE A 241 11.43 18.07 -10.40
N HIS A 242 10.36 18.85 -10.53
CA HIS A 242 10.02 19.90 -9.58
C HIS A 242 8.82 19.46 -8.75
N ALA A 243 8.94 19.57 -7.42
CA ALA A 243 7.87 19.16 -6.52
C ALA A 243 7.67 20.16 -5.37
N THR A 244 6.39 20.39 -5.07
CA THR A 244 5.95 21.22 -3.94
C THR A 244 5.50 20.34 -2.79
N ILE A 245 6.12 20.52 -1.63
CA ILE A 245 5.72 19.92 -0.37
C ILE A 245 4.72 20.87 0.29
N LEU A 246 3.47 20.45 0.44
CA LEU A 246 2.43 21.20 1.13
C LEU A 246 2.47 20.91 2.63
N VAL A 247 2.31 21.95 3.44
CA VAL A 247 2.14 21.89 4.89
C VAL A 247 1.07 22.87 5.34
N GLU A 248 0.47 22.67 6.51
CA GLU A 248 -0.61 23.52 7.01
C GLU A 248 -0.13 24.81 7.70
N ARG A 249 1.07 24.77 8.33
CA ARG A 249 1.56 25.84 9.20
C ARG A 249 3.01 26.24 8.89
N GLY A 250 3.34 27.49 9.19
CA GLY A 250 4.70 27.99 9.03
C GLY A 250 5.75 27.28 9.91
N SER A 251 5.38 26.83 11.11
CA SER A 251 6.23 26.02 11.98
C SER A 251 6.63 24.70 11.31
N GLN A 252 5.68 24.00 10.70
CA GLN A 252 5.91 22.75 9.96
C GLN A 252 6.85 22.98 8.76
N LYS A 253 6.66 24.11 8.04
CA LYS A 253 7.58 24.52 6.96
C LYS A 253 9.01 24.65 7.47
N GLY A 254 9.20 25.33 8.62
CA GLY A 254 10.50 25.49 9.24
C GLY A 254 11.16 24.15 9.60
N ILE A 255 10.41 23.17 10.10
CA ILE A 255 10.91 21.83 10.46
C ILE A 255 11.34 21.06 9.22
N ILE A 256 10.52 21.07 8.14
CA ILE A 256 10.85 20.35 6.89
C ILE A 256 12.05 20.97 6.18
N ILE A 257 12.21 22.30 6.22
CA ILE A 257 13.41 22.96 5.68
C ILE A 257 14.63 22.63 6.55
N GLY A 258 14.46 22.72 7.87
CA GLY A 258 15.52 22.52 8.85
C GLY A 258 16.56 23.66 8.86
N LYS A 259 17.49 23.60 9.82
CA LYS A 259 18.56 24.60 9.95
C LYS A 259 19.39 24.65 8.66
N ASN A 260 19.48 25.83 8.06
CA ASN A 260 20.21 26.07 6.79
C ASN A 260 19.79 25.13 5.64
N GLY A 261 18.54 24.67 5.61
CA GLY A 261 18.03 23.77 4.55
C GLY A 261 18.51 22.31 4.65
N LYS A 262 19.14 21.92 5.76
CA LYS A 262 19.75 20.59 5.93
C LYS A 262 18.71 19.46 5.82
N MET A 263 17.57 19.57 6.52
CA MET A 263 16.53 18.55 6.51
C MET A 263 15.97 18.34 5.09
N LEU A 264 15.62 19.42 4.39
CA LEU A 264 15.12 19.36 3.02
C LEU A 264 16.17 18.77 2.06
N GLY A 265 17.44 19.10 2.27
CA GLY A 265 18.57 18.52 1.54
C GLY A 265 18.70 17.01 1.74
N ASP A 266 18.51 16.52 2.97
CA ASP A 266 18.58 15.09 3.30
C ASP A 266 17.37 14.33 2.77
N ILE A 267 16.16 14.92 2.82
CA ILE A 267 14.95 14.39 2.17
C ILE A 267 15.20 14.24 0.67
N ARG A 268 15.67 15.30 0.01
CA ARG A 268 15.96 15.28 -1.42
C ARG A 268 16.96 14.21 -1.81
N LYS A 269 18.11 14.12 -1.12
CA LYS A 269 19.16 13.12 -1.40
C LYS A 269 18.64 11.69 -1.31
N ALA A 270 17.83 11.42 -0.29
CA ALA A 270 17.26 10.09 -0.11
C ALA A 270 16.17 9.77 -1.15
N ALA A 271 15.34 10.77 -1.51
CA ALA A 271 14.31 10.58 -2.52
C ALA A 271 14.92 10.34 -3.92
N VAL A 272 15.94 11.10 -4.30
CA VAL A 272 16.63 10.93 -5.60
C VAL A 272 17.08 9.49 -5.81
N ARG A 273 17.65 8.82 -4.80
CA ARG A 273 18.10 7.43 -4.93
C ARG A 273 16.98 6.47 -5.31
N ASP A 274 15.81 6.61 -4.68
CA ASP A 274 14.66 5.76 -4.96
C ASP A 274 14.02 6.13 -6.31
N VAL A 275 13.99 7.41 -6.66
CA VAL A 275 13.51 7.90 -7.96
C VAL A 275 14.41 7.39 -9.10
N GLU A 276 15.73 7.48 -8.97
CA GLU A 276 16.67 6.94 -9.98
C GLU A 276 16.51 5.42 -10.15
N LYS A 277 16.24 4.69 -9.06
CA LYS A 277 15.97 3.24 -9.13
C LYS A 277 14.66 2.95 -9.83
N LEU A 278 13.62 3.76 -9.58
CA LEU A 278 12.31 3.62 -10.23
C LEU A 278 12.40 3.87 -11.74
N LEU A 279 13.04 4.99 -12.13
CA LEU A 279 13.10 5.44 -13.51
C LEU A 279 14.19 4.75 -14.35
N GLY A 280 15.11 4.03 -13.71
CA GLY A 280 16.27 3.42 -14.39
C GLY A 280 17.28 4.41 -14.96
N CYS A 281 17.16 5.72 -14.64
CA CYS A 281 18.01 6.79 -15.16
C CYS A 281 18.34 7.82 -14.09
N LYS A 282 19.28 8.74 -14.41
CA LYS A 282 19.65 9.83 -13.50
C LYS A 282 18.52 10.84 -13.35
N ALA A 283 18.29 11.31 -12.11
CA ALA A 283 17.26 12.28 -11.80
C ALA A 283 17.80 13.49 -11.02
N ARG A 284 17.26 14.67 -11.32
CA ARG A 284 17.48 15.90 -10.56
C ARG A 284 16.16 16.33 -9.94
N LEU A 285 16.10 16.31 -8.61
CA LEU A 285 14.91 16.67 -7.85
C LEU A 285 15.09 18.06 -7.23
N GLN A 286 14.11 18.94 -7.45
CA GLN A 286 14.01 20.26 -6.81
C GLN A 286 12.74 20.29 -5.95
N LEU A 287 12.90 20.64 -4.66
CA LEU A 287 11.84 20.62 -3.67
C LEU A 287 11.57 22.03 -3.14
N TRP A 288 10.32 22.43 -3.11
CA TRP A 288 9.83 23.62 -2.43
C TRP A 288 8.87 23.27 -1.31
N VAL A 289 8.80 24.09 -0.27
CA VAL A 289 7.86 23.90 0.83
C VAL A 289 6.89 25.09 0.85
N LYS A 290 5.59 24.80 0.68
CA LYS A 290 4.52 25.80 0.64
C LYS A 290 3.53 25.59 1.77
N VAL A 291 3.18 26.68 2.46
CA VAL A 291 2.12 26.67 3.47
C VAL A 291 0.77 26.82 2.77
N LYS A 292 -0.14 25.85 2.99
CA LYS A 292 -1.52 25.90 2.54
C LYS A 292 -2.41 25.53 3.71
N LYS A 293 -3.00 26.54 4.36
CA LYS A 293 -3.83 26.36 5.57
C LYS A 293 -5.00 25.43 5.28
N ASN A 294 -5.27 24.51 6.21
CA ASN A 294 -6.41 23.59 6.19
C ASN A 294 -6.54 22.77 4.89
N TRP A 295 -5.43 22.47 4.21
CA TRP A 295 -5.48 21.69 2.98
C TRP A 295 -6.07 20.29 3.20
N THR A 296 -5.88 19.70 4.38
CA THR A 296 -6.41 18.37 4.76
C THR A 296 -7.94 18.31 4.86
N ALA A 297 -8.60 19.47 4.94
CA ALA A 297 -10.05 19.63 4.95
C ALA A 297 -10.60 20.22 3.63
N ASN A 298 -9.74 20.50 2.64
CA ASN A 298 -10.14 21.11 1.37
C ASN A 298 -10.33 20.03 0.29
N GLU A 299 -11.59 19.76 -0.06
CA GLU A 299 -11.96 18.71 -1.02
C GLU A 299 -11.30 18.89 -2.40
N GLN A 300 -11.14 20.13 -2.88
CA GLN A 300 -10.51 20.38 -4.18
C GLN A 300 -9.05 19.92 -4.16
N ILE A 301 -8.31 20.25 -3.09
CA ILE A 301 -6.91 19.84 -2.94
C ILE A 301 -6.81 18.33 -2.73
N LEU A 302 -7.72 17.73 -1.96
CA LEU A 302 -7.78 16.29 -1.78
C LEU A 302 -7.97 15.57 -3.11
N ARG A 303 -8.88 16.05 -3.98
CA ARG A 303 -9.06 15.53 -5.35
C ARG A 303 -7.81 15.69 -6.22
N GLU A 304 -7.11 16.84 -6.15
CA GLU A 304 -5.83 17.04 -6.86
C GLU A 304 -4.74 16.05 -6.40
N LEU A 305 -4.83 15.60 -5.16
CA LEU A 305 -3.96 14.58 -4.57
C LEU A 305 -4.45 13.14 -4.82
N GLY A 306 -5.57 12.97 -5.52
CA GLY A 306 -6.18 11.66 -5.79
C GLY A 306 -6.93 11.06 -4.59
N LEU A 307 -7.36 11.90 -3.65
CA LEU A 307 -8.11 11.53 -2.44
C LEU A 307 -9.57 11.94 -2.53
#